data_6e8078744b866b9ebc62975682d33956
#
_entry.id   6e8078744b866b9ebc62975682d33956
#
_cell.length_a   1.000
_cell.length_b   1.000
_cell.length_c   1.000
_cell.angle_alpha   90.00
_cell.angle_beta   90.00
_cell.angle_gamma   90.00
#
_symmetry.space_group_name_H-M   'P 1'
#
loop_
_entity.id
_entity.type
_entity.pdbx_description
1 polymer ?
#
loop_
_entity_poly.entity_id
_entity_poly.type
_entity_poly.pdbx_seq_one_letter_code
_entity_poly.pdbx_strand_id
1 'polypeptide(L)'
;MRVVGVDGREIGIARWNGTVYAVNNRCPHQSGPVCSGILSGRLTAGAPGQLELDAEFPILACPWHGWEFDLRTGKALHDPHHRLHTFPVRVENGRTLVDLGAVANAALG
;
A
#
# COMPACT_ATOMS: atom_id res chain seq x y z
N MET A 1 -5.00 -0.76 -8.82
CA MET A 1 -5.42 -0.71 -7.40
C MET A 1 -6.93 -0.74 -7.32
N ARG A 2 -7.46 -1.56 -6.47
CA ARG A 2 -8.89 -1.69 -6.27
C ARG A 2 -9.24 -1.32 -4.83
N VAL A 3 -10.24 -0.46 -4.62
CA VAL A 3 -10.68 -0.06 -3.29
C VAL A 3 -11.97 -0.80 -2.94
N VAL A 4 -11.99 -1.37 -1.74
CA VAL A 4 -13.14 -2.13 -1.23
C VAL A 4 -13.55 -1.52 0.10
N GLY A 5 -14.85 -1.26 0.27
CA GLY A 5 -15.39 -0.79 1.53
C GLY A 5 -15.72 -1.96 2.45
N VAL A 6 -15.21 -1.92 3.68
CA VAL A 6 -15.46 -2.95 4.68
C VAL A 6 -15.66 -2.27 6.04
N ASP A 7 -16.84 -2.43 6.60
CA ASP A 7 -17.18 -1.97 7.96
C ASP A 7 -16.77 -0.51 8.20
N GLY A 8 -17.14 0.38 7.27
CA GLY A 8 -16.83 1.81 7.35
C GLY A 8 -15.41 2.18 6.98
N ARG A 9 -14.59 1.21 6.57
CA ARG A 9 -13.21 1.43 6.12
C ARG A 9 -13.12 1.24 4.63
N GLU A 10 -12.19 1.95 4.02
CA GLU A 10 -11.81 1.73 2.65
C GLU A 10 -10.43 1.06 2.62
N ILE A 11 -10.37 -0.11 1.99
CA ILE A 11 -9.14 -0.89 1.89
C ILE A 11 -8.75 -1.00 0.42
N GLY A 12 -7.54 -0.58 0.11
CA GLY A 12 -6.99 -0.71 -1.22
C GLY A 12 -6.26 -2.02 -1.39
N ILE A 13 -6.53 -2.70 -2.49
CA ILE A 13 -5.89 -3.95 -2.85
C ILE A 13 -5.09 -3.74 -4.12
N ALA A 14 -3.81 -4.03 -4.07
CA ALA A 14 -2.90 -3.85 -5.18
C ALA A 14 -2.16 -5.14 -5.47
N ARG A 15 -1.95 -5.41 -6.77
CA ARG A 15 -1.07 -6.48 -7.21
C ARG A 15 0.17 -5.86 -7.82
N TRP A 16 1.33 -6.32 -7.35
CA TRP A 16 2.61 -5.88 -7.89
C TRP A 16 3.56 -7.08 -7.97
N ASN A 17 4.05 -7.36 -9.18
CA ASN A 17 4.93 -8.51 -9.43
C ASN A 17 4.41 -9.83 -8.86
N GLY A 18 3.12 -10.10 -9.03
CA GLY A 18 2.50 -11.33 -8.57
C GLY A 18 2.17 -11.39 -7.09
N THR A 19 2.55 -10.38 -6.32
CA THR A 19 2.23 -10.29 -4.90
C THR A 19 1.06 -9.33 -4.69
N VAL A 20 0.14 -9.71 -3.82
CA VAL A 20 -1.03 -8.88 -3.48
C VAL A 20 -0.79 -8.20 -2.15
N TYR A 21 -1.06 -6.90 -2.12
CA TYR A 21 -0.93 -6.06 -0.93
C TYR A 21 -2.27 -5.42 -0.60
N ALA A 22 -2.52 -5.23 0.68
CA ALA A 22 -3.72 -4.52 1.15
C ALA A 22 -3.31 -3.40 2.10
N VAL A 23 -3.86 -2.22 1.88
CA VAL A 23 -3.55 -1.03 2.67
C VAL A 23 -4.82 -0.28 3.01
N ASN A 24 -4.80 0.45 4.12
CA ASN A 24 -5.86 1.37 4.45
C ASN A 24 -5.81 2.56 3.48
N ASN A 25 -6.95 2.90 2.87
CA ASN A 25 -7.04 4.03 1.94
C ASN A 25 -7.08 5.37 2.69
N ARG A 26 -6.06 5.58 3.52
CA ARG A 26 -5.95 6.79 4.32
C ARG A 26 -4.50 7.12 4.56
N CYS A 27 -4.04 8.22 3.97
CA CYS A 27 -2.67 8.69 4.17
C CYS A 27 -2.47 9.11 5.63
N PRO A 28 -1.44 8.61 6.33
CA PRO A 28 -1.19 8.99 7.73
C PRO A 28 -0.82 10.46 7.89
N HIS A 29 -0.42 11.14 6.83
CA HIS A 29 -0.06 12.55 6.87
C HIS A 29 -1.30 13.44 7.03
N GLN A 30 -2.28 13.35 6.11
CA GLN A 30 -3.48 14.19 6.14
C GLN A 30 -4.75 13.44 5.77
N SER A 31 -4.79 12.13 5.98
CA SER A 31 -5.96 11.31 5.67
C SER A 31 -6.40 11.33 4.21
N GLY A 32 -5.49 11.68 3.29
CA GLY A 32 -5.79 11.66 1.87
C GLY A 32 -6.08 10.25 1.33
N PRO A 33 -6.76 10.13 0.18
CA PRO A 33 -7.10 8.84 -0.42
C PRO A 33 -5.87 8.25 -1.12
N VAL A 34 -4.97 7.63 -0.34
CA VAL A 34 -3.68 7.14 -0.82
C VAL A 34 -3.81 6.17 -1.99
N CYS A 35 -4.88 5.37 -2.02
CA CYS A 35 -5.10 4.41 -3.10
C CYS A 35 -5.51 5.04 -4.43
N SER A 36 -5.81 6.34 -4.45
CA SER A 36 -5.99 7.11 -5.68
C SER A 36 -4.66 7.65 -6.24
N GLY A 37 -3.56 7.40 -5.54
CA GLY A 37 -2.24 7.83 -5.95
C GLY A 37 -1.59 6.92 -6.98
N ILE A 38 -0.30 7.09 -7.15
CA ILE A 38 0.47 6.39 -8.17
C ILE A 38 1.19 5.20 -7.54
N LEU A 39 0.97 4.01 -8.13
CA LEU A 39 1.68 2.80 -7.79
C LEU A 39 2.81 2.61 -8.82
N SER A 40 4.04 2.52 -8.36
CA SER A 40 5.20 2.38 -9.23
C SER A 40 6.32 1.60 -8.56
N GLY A 41 7.34 1.23 -9.33
CA GLY A 41 8.59 0.74 -8.77
C GLY A 41 9.43 1.89 -8.22
N ARG A 42 10.46 1.56 -7.47
CA ARG A 42 11.38 2.54 -6.90
C ARG A 42 12.39 2.98 -7.94
N LEU A 43 12.56 4.29 -8.09
CA LEU A 43 13.64 4.87 -8.89
C LEU A 43 14.83 5.13 -7.97
N THR A 44 16.00 4.64 -8.38
CA THR A 44 17.25 4.87 -7.67
C THR A 44 18.28 5.46 -8.64
N ALA A 45 19.22 6.22 -8.09
CA ALA A 45 20.36 6.70 -8.88
C ALA A 45 21.38 5.57 -9.00
N GLY A 46 21.70 5.20 -10.24
CA GLY A 46 22.80 4.27 -10.53
C GLY A 46 24.12 5.02 -10.67
N ALA A 47 24.89 4.70 -11.70
CA ALA A 47 26.07 5.46 -12.04
C ALA A 47 25.70 6.91 -12.38
N PRO A 48 26.64 7.87 -12.28
CA PRO A 48 26.35 9.26 -12.60
C PRO A 48 25.63 9.42 -13.94
N GLY A 49 24.49 10.12 -13.92
CA GLY A 49 23.67 10.32 -15.11
C GLY A 49 22.74 9.17 -15.45
N GLN A 50 22.67 8.12 -14.63
CA GLN A 50 21.78 6.97 -14.84
C GLN A 50 20.75 6.86 -13.76
N LEU A 51 19.52 6.50 -14.15
CA LEU A 51 18.45 6.13 -13.24
C LEU A 51 18.17 4.63 -13.41
N GLU A 52 18.00 3.96 -12.29
CA GLU A 52 17.64 2.55 -12.27
C GLU A 52 16.25 2.39 -11.67
N LEU A 53 15.43 1.54 -12.29
CA LEU A 53 14.10 1.19 -11.78
C LEU A 53 14.19 -0.14 -11.06
N ASP A 54 13.93 -0.12 -9.77
CA ASP A 54 13.74 -1.35 -8.98
C ASP A 54 12.25 -1.70 -9.02
N ALA A 55 11.89 -2.54 -9.97
CA ALA A 55 10.49 -2.94 -10.15
C ALA A 55 9.98 -3.87 -9.04
N GLU A 56 10.88 -4.44 -8.24
CA GLU A 56 10.48 -5.30 -7.12
C GLU A 56 10.19 -4.51 -5.85
N PHE A 57 10.47 -3.22 -5.83
CA PHE A 57 10.22 -2.34 -4.69
C PHE A 57 8.98 -1.50 -4.96
N PRO A 58 7.78 -1.95 -4.55
CA PRO A 58 6.55 -1.23 -4.87
C PRO A 58 6.38 0.01 -3.99
N ILE A 59 6.16 1.14 -4.66
CA ILE A 59 5.95 2.44 -4.02
C ILE A 59 4.53 2.91 -4.31
N LEU A 60 3.81 3.33 -3.28
CA LEU A 60 2.52 3.98 -3.41
C LEU A 60 2.67 5.45 -3.01
N ALA A 61 2.44 6.36 -3.95
CA ALA A 61 2.51 7.79 -3.70
C ALA A 61 1.11 8.37 -3.47
N CYS A 62 0.94 9.06 -2.34
CA CYS A 62 -0.32 9.73 -2.02
C CYS A 62 -0.56 10.88 -3.00
N PRO A 63 -1.78 11.06 -3.54
CA PRO A 63 -2.08 12.17 -4.44
C PRO A 63 -2.03 13.53 -3.73
N TRP A 64 -2.14 13.55 -2.41
CA TRP A 64 -1.99 14.74 -1.60
C TRP A 64 -0.54 14.88 -1.16
N HIS A 65 0.19 15.84 -1.70
CA HIS A 65 1.57 16.19 -1.36
C HIS A 65 2.63 15.15 -1.77
N GLY A 66 2.27 14.08 -2.49
CA GLY A 66 3.24 13.15 -3.06
C GLY A 66 4.03 12.32 -2.05
N TRP A 67 3.52 12.11 -0.85
CA TRP A 67 4.16 11.22 0.11
C TRP A 67 4.25 9.81 -0.44
N GLU A 68 5.44 9.21 -0.35
CA GLU A 68 5.72 7.89 -0.88
C GLU A 68 5.85 6.86 0.24
N PHE A 69 5.20 5.71 0.05
CA PHE A 69 5.21 4.62 1.01
C PHE A 69 5.69 3.33 0.36
N ASP A 70 6.50 2.58 1.11
CA ASP A 70 6.84 1.21 0.74
C ASP A 70 5.61 0.34 0.95
N LEU A 71 5.05 -0.20 -0.13
CA LEU A 71 3.81 -0.97 -0.07
C LEU A 71 3.98 -2.26 0.74
N ARG A 72 5.19 -2.80 0.84
CA ARG A 72 5.47 -4.04 1.58
C ARG A 72 5.38 -3.85 3.09
N THR A 73 5.75 -2.70 3.60
CA THR A 73 5.84 -2.43 5.04
C THR A 73 4.91 -1.31 5.50
N GLY A 74 4.48 -0.46 4.58
CA GLY A 74 3.72 0.75 4.90
C GLY A 74 4.58 1.93 5.32
N LYS A 75 5.89 1.77 5.46
CA LYS A 75 6.75 2.86 5.93
C LYS A 75 6.87 3.97 4.89
N ALA A 76 6.75 5.22 5.35
CA ALA A 76 7.05 6.37 4.51
C ALA A 76 8.55 6.41 4.21
N LEU A 77 8.92 6.74 2.97
CA LEU A 77 10.33 6.71 2.55
C LEU A 77 11.14 7.86 3.15
N HIS A 78 10.49 8.99 3.46
CA HIS A 78 11.17 10.19 3.89
C HIS A 78 10.87 10.58 5.34
N ASP A 79 10.01 9.83 6.02
CA ASP A 79 9.66 10.11 7.40
C ASP A 79 9.42 8.80 8.16
N PRO A 80 10.37 8.39 9.02
CA PRO A 80 10.25 7.12 9.75
C PRO A 80 9.13 7.11 10.79
N HIS A 81 8.56 8.25 11.12
CA HIS A 81 7.47 8.35 12.09
C HIS A 81 6.09 8.14 11.49
N HIS A 82 5.97 8.15 10.17
CA HIS A 82 4.70 7.93 9.50
C HIS A 82 4.67 6.58 8.80
N ARG A 83 3.56 5.89 8.96
CA ARG A 83 3.38 4.56 8.41
C ARG A 83 1.96 4.38 7.92
N LEU A 84 1.83 3.95 6.68
CA LEU A 84 0.57 3.52 6.12
C LEU A 84 0.17 2.19 6.74
N HIS A 85 -1.07 2.05 7.17
CA HIS A 85 -1.55 0.80 7.73
C HIS A 85 -1.68 -0.26 6.62
N THR A 86 -0.98 -1.36 6.78
CA THR A 86 -1.04 -2.50 5.86
C THR A 86 -1.73 -3.68 6.55
N PHE A 87 -2.33 -4.55 5.74
CA PHE A 87 -3.02 -5.74 6.24
C PHE A 87 -2.39 -6.99 5.64
N PRO A 88 -2.22 -8.07 6.42
CA PRO A 88 -1.78 -9.34 5.88
C PRO A 88 -2.75 -9.86 4.81
N VAL A 89 -2.20 -10.41 3.73
CA VAL A 89 -2.98 -10.97 2.64
C VAL A 89 -2.53 -12.39 2.39
N ARG A 90 -3.49 -13.27 2.14
CA ARG A 90 -3.20 -14.61 1.64
C ARG A 90 -4.16 -14.94 0.51
N VAL A 91 -3.72 -15.80 -0.39
CA VAL A 91 -4.53 -16.26 -1.51
C VAL A 91 -4.78 -17.76 -1.32
N GLU A 92 -6.05 -18.14 -1.25
CA GLU A 92 -6.47 -19.54 -1.11
C GLU A 92 -7.53 -19.85 -2.15
N ASN A 93 -7.32 -20.91 -2.91
CA ASN A 93 -8.29 -21.39 -3.92
C ASN A 93 -8.74 -20.27 -4.87
N GLY A 94 -7.81 -19.43 -5.30
CA GLY A 94 -8.11 -18.29 -6.17
C GLY A 94 -8.79 -17.11 -5.50
N ARG A 95 -8.97 -17.16 -4.17
CA ARG A 95 -9.61 -16.08 -3.40
C ARG A 95 -8.58 -15.29 -2.62
N THR A 96 -8.70 -13.99 -2.67
CA THR A 96 -7.85 -13.08 -1.89
C THR A 96 -8.48 -12.82 -0.54
N LEU A 97 -7.77 -13.18 0.52
CA LEU A 97 -8.23 -13.00 1.89
C LEU A 97 -7.37 -11.95 2.57
N VAL A 98 -8.02 -10.92 3.13
CA VAL A 98 -7.35 -9.83 3.84
C VAL A 98 -7.65 -9.96 5.31
N ASP A 99 -6.61 -10.01 6.13
CA ASP A 99 -6.75 -10.06 7.59
C ASP A 99 -6.86 -8.63 8.14
N LEU A 100 -8.05 -8.27 8.60
CA LEU A 100 -8.33 -6.94 9.13
C LEU A 100 -8.07 -6.82 10.64
N GLY A 101 -7.59 -7.89 11.25
CA GLY A 101 -7.39 -7.93 12.69
C GLY A 101 -8.58 -8.55 13.43
N ALA A 102 -8.35 -8.95 14.68
CA ALA A 102 -9.33 -9.72 15.45
C ALA A 102 -10.65 -8.98 15.65
N VAL A 103 -10.60 -7.67 15.93
CA VAL A 103 -11.82 -6.87 16.18
C VAL A 103 -12.62 -6.74 14.89
N ALA A 104 -11.96 -6.42 13.78
CA ALA A 104 -12.63 -6.29 12.50
C ALA A 104 -13.18 -7.63 12.02
N ASN A 105 -12.43 -8.72 12.21
CA ASN A 105 -12.90 -10.06 11.84
C ASN A 105 -14.13 -10.47 12.65
N ALA A 106 -14.16 -10.13 13.94
CA ALA A 106 -15.33 -10.39 14.77
C ALA A 106 -16.55 -9.61 14.30
N ALA A 107 -16.38 -8.38 13.84
CA ALA A 107 -17.46 -7.56 13.30
C ALA A 107 -17.96 -8.09 11.95
N LEU A 108 -17.10 -8.70 11.16
CA LEU A 108 -17.42 -9.26 9.84
C LEU A 108 -17.97 -10.69 9.95
N GLY A 109 -17.59 -11.37 10.98
CA GLY A 109 -17.99 -12.76 11.22
C GLY A 109 -19.38 -12.88 11.76
#